data_7db8eb6f8f0029d079d3c2a32e924860
#
_entry.id   7db8eb6f8f0029d079d3c2a32e924860
#
_cell.length_a   1.000
_cell.length_b   1.000
_cell.length_c   1.000
_cell.angle_alpha   90.00
_cell.angle_beta   90.00
_cell.angle_gamma   90.00
#
_symmetry.space_group_name_H-M   'P 1'
#
loop_
_entity.id
_entity.type
_entity.pdbx_description
1 polymer ?
#
loop_
_entity_poly.entity_id
_entity_poly.type
_entity_poly.pdbx_seq_one_letter_code
_entity_poly.pdbx_strand_id
1 'polypeptide(L)'
;MRWTNLIKIGDFNKLEVKRSTDFGYFLDGKTNNSKDDILLHKRLIGKNEVNVGDTVNAFIYIDSEGRKAATLIPPKAKVNEVAYLKVVAHTKIGSFIDIGLQKDILVPFKAKTYDLEKGHRYLFYIYLDKTGRLAATTDIDQYLTTDHNYNIGDSVEGIVYGFQTNNSAMVC
;
A
#
# COMPACT_ATOMS: atom_id res chain seq x y z
N MET A 1 -24.83 10.96 -16.27
CA MET A 1 -23.85 9.89 -16.01
C MET A 1 -23.67 9.76 -14.51
N ARG A 2 -24.08 8.65 -13.91
CA ARG A 2 -23.78 8.38 -12.49
C ARG A 2 -22.31 7.99 -12.41
N TRP A 3 -21.47 8.86 -11.87
CA TRP A 3 -20.14 8.49 -11.41
C TRP A 3 -20.34 7.55 -10.23
N THR A 4 -20.27 6.24 -10.47
CA THR A 4 -20.17 5.29 -9.38
C THR A 4 -18.85 5.56 -8.68
N ASN A 5 -18.91 6.07 -7.45
CA ASN A 5 -17.75 6.21 -6.57
C ASN A 5 -17.28 4.80 -6.20
N LEU A 6 -16.58 4.16 -7.13
CA LEU A 6 -15.97 2.85 -6.91
C LEU A 6 -14.93 2.95 -5.79
N ILE A 7 -14.97 1.99 -4.87
CA ILE A 7 -13.94 1.86 -3.84
C ILE A 7 -12.58 1.63 -4.49
N LYS A 8 -11.63 2.48 -4.18
CA LYS A 8 -10.23 2.37 -4.62
C LYS A 8 -9.49 1.43 -3.68
N ILE A 9 -9.18 0.22 -4.13
CA ILE A 9 -8.36 -0.73 -3.38
C ILE A 9 -6.90 -0.27 -3.40
N GLY A 10 -6.22 -0.35 -2.25
CA GLY A 10 -4.84 0.11 -2.09
C GLY A 10 -4.68 1.63 -1.97
N ASP A 11 -5.76 2.35 -1.71
CA ASP A 11 -5.78 3.81 -1.55
C ASP A 11 -6.80 4.23 -0.47
N PHE A 12 -6.77 5.51 -0.11
CA PHE A 12 -7.72 6.11 0.83
C PHE A 12 -9.05 6.42 0.18
N ASN A 13 -10.13 6.14 0.93
CA ASN A 13 -11.51 6.40 0.53
C ASN A 13 -12.26 7.10 1.67
N LYS A 14 -13.02 8.15 1.35
CA LYS A 14 -13.95 8.77 2.29
C LYS A 14 -15.24 7.97 2.34
N LEU A 15 -15.50 7.31 3.47
CA LEU A 15 -16.62 6.38 3.66
C LEU A 15 -17.39 6.72 4.93
N GLU A 16 -18.70 6.58 4.86
CA GLU A 16 -19.58 6.73 6.02
C GLU A 16 -19.54 5.48 6.90
N VAL A 17 -19.54 5.67 8.22
CA VAL A 17 -19.66 4.62 9.21
C VAL A 17 -21.13 4.26 9.36
N LYS A 18 -21.55 3.09 8.86
CA LYS A 18 -22.95 2.68 8.80
C LYS A 18 -23.45 2.05 10.09
N ARG A 19 -22.61 1.28 10.77
CA ARG A 19 -22.99 0.56 12.00
C ARG A 19 -21.75 0.19 12.83
N SER A 20 -21.97 -0.02 14.14
CA SER A 20 -20.96 -0.53 15.05
C SER A 20 -21.30 -1.95 15.51
N THR A 21 -20.24 -2.70 15.90
CA THR A 21 -20.32 -4.03 16.49
C THR A 21 -19.31 -4.15 17.63
N ASP A 22 -19.31 -5.26 18.36
CA ASP A 22 -18.39 -5.51 19.46
C ASP A 22 -16.90 -5.50 19.02
N PHE A 23 -16.62 -5.86 17.77
CA PHE A 23 -15.26 -5.98 17.23
C PHE A 23 -14.85 -4.85 16.26
N GLY A 24 -15.77 -3.99 15.85
CA GLY A 24 -15.43 -2.90 14.93
C GLY A 24 -16.63 -2.16 14.36
N TYR A 25 -16.38 -1.49 13.27
CA TYR A 25 -17.33 -0.68 12.53
C TYR A 25 -17.46 -1.21 11.10
N PHE A 26 -18.60 -0.97 10.49
CA PHE A 26 -18.80 -1.24 9.07
C PHE A 26 -18.94 0.08 8.31
N LEU A 27 -18.10 0.24 7.30
CA LEU A 27 -18.09 1.39 6.42
C LEU A 27 -18.91 1.10 5.15
N ASP A 28 -19.55 2.12 4.61
CA ASP A 28 -20.37 2.03 3.40
C ASP A 28 -19.54 1.51 2.20
N GLY A 29 -19.90 0.33 1.70
CA GLY A 29 -19.28 -0.30 0.53
C GLY A 29 -19.69 0.31 -0.81
N LYS A 30 -20.51 1.39 -0.83
CA LYS A 30 -20.98 2.13 -2.02
C LYS A 30 -21.82 1.30 -3.00
N THR A 31 -22.42 0.19 -2.54
CA THR A 31 -23.22 -0.71 -3.38
C THR A 31 -24.73 -0.68 -3.04
N ASN A 32 -25.14 0.05 -2.00
CA ASN A 32 -26.46 0.00 -1.40
C ASN A 32 -26.85 -1.40 -0.85
N ASN A 33 -25.87 -2.29 -0.68
CA ASN A 33 -26.05 -3.61 -0.11
C ASN A 33 -25.15 -3.74 1.14
N SER A 34 -25.75 -3.92 2.31
CA SER A 34 -25.02 -4.01 3.58
C SER A 34 -24.07 -5.23 3.68
N LYS A 35 -24.19 -6.22 2.78
CA LYS A 35 -23.25 -7.34 2.70
C LYS A 35 -21.90 -6.91 2.12
N ASP A 36 -21.87 -5.81 1.40
CA ASP A 36 -20.66 -5.25 0.80
C ASP A 36 -19.99 -4.20 1.68
N ASP A 37 -20.58 -3.90 2.87
CA ASP A 37 -19.97 -3.00 3.84
C ASP A 37 -18.61 -3.51 4.29
N ILE A 38 -17.68 -2.58 4.48
CA ILE A 38 -16.27 -2.89 4.70
C ILE A 38 -15.98 -2.84 6.20
N LEU A 39 -15.42 -3.93 6.73
CA LEU A 39 -15.05 -4.00 8.14
C LEU A 39 -13.82 -3.13 8.45
N LEU A 40 -14.00 -2.21 9.40
CA LEU A 40 -12.96 -1.47 10.11
C LEU A 40 -12.86 -2.02 11.54
N HIS A 41 -11.86 -2.88 11.79
CA HIS A 41 -11.68 -3.47 13.12
C HIS A 41 -11.25 -2.42 14.16
N LYS A 42 -11.74 -2.50 15.41
CA LYS A 42 -11.42 -1.55 16.50
C LYS A 42 -9.92 -1.27 16.65
N ARG A 43 -9.08 -2.30 16.55
CA ARG A 43 -7.60 -2.15 16.63
C ARG A 43 -6.98 -1.35 15.49
N LEU A 44 -7.72 -1.11 14.39
CA LEU A 44 -7.26 -0.40 13.20
C LEU A 44 -7.79 1.03 13.10
N ILE A 45 -8.49 1.52 14.11
CA ILE A 45 -8.89 2.93 14.19
C ILE A 45 -7.74 3.84 14.70
N GLY A 46 -6.70 3.25 15.32
CA GLY A 46 -5.58 3.99 15.89
C GLY A 46 -6.03 4.89 17.05
N LYS A 47 -5.64 6.16 16.99
CA LYS A 47 -6.00 7.20 17.97
C LYS A 47 -7.28 7.95 17.59
N ASN A 48 -7.97 7.55 16.53
CA ASN A 48 -9.18 8.24 16.10
C ASN A 48 -10.38 7.86 16.98
N GLU A 49 -11.31 8.79 17.13
CA GLU A 49 -12.65 8.50 17.63
C GLU A 49 -13.56 8.27 16.43
N VAL A 50 -14.39 7.24 16.49
CA VAL A 50 -15.28 6.83 15.39
C VAL A 50 -16.69 6.56 15.92
N ASN A 51 -17.66 7.23 15.34
CA ASN A 51 -19.08 7.08 15.66
C ASN A 51 -19.88 6.71 14.41
N VAL A 52 -21.02 6.06 14.59
CA VAL A 52 -21.95 5.80 13.49
C VAL A 52 -22.47 7.12 12.92
N GLY A 53 -22.44 7.26 11.59
CA GLY A 53 -22.76 8.47 10.85
C GLY A 53 -21.55 9.34 10.51
N ASP A 54 -20.39 9.11 11.13
CA ASP A 54 -19.17 9.83 10.76
C ASP A 54 -18.71 9.46 9.34
N THR A 55 -18.01 10.40 8.70
CA THR A 55 -17.26 10.12 7.47
C THR A 55 -15.78 10.01 7.80
N VAL A 56 -15.21 8.84 7.56
CA VAL A 56 -13.79 8.54 7.82
C VAL A 56 -13.00 8.40 6.53
N ASN A 57 -11.73 8.79 6.56
CA ASN A 57 -10.79 8.57 5.44
C ASN A 57 -10.02 7.28 5.68
N ALA A 58 -10.56 6.17 5.18
CA ALA A 58 -10.03 4.83 5.43
C ALA A 58 -9.20 4.32 4.25
N PHE A 59 -8.05 3.70 4.54
CA PHE A 59 -7.30 2.93 3.56
C PHE A 59 -7.96 1.57 3.38
N ILE A 60 -8.28 1.21 2.12
CA ILE A 60 -9.00 -0.03 1.80
C ILE A 60 -8.07 -1.00 1.08
N TYR A 61 -8.05 -2.23 1.53
CA TYR A 61 -7.23 -3.30 0.95
C TYR A 61 -7.97 -4.64 0.95
N ILE A 62 -7.45 -5.61 0.21
CA ILE A 62 -7.96 -6.99 0.23
C ILE A 62 -7.14 -7.79 1.23
N ASP A 63 -7.82 -8.40 2.20
CA ASP A 63 -7.20 -9.22 3.24
C ASP A 63 -6.78 -10.62 2.72
N SER A 64 -6.19 -11.44 3.60
CA SER A 64 -5.76 -12.81 3.24
C SER A 64 -6.90 -13.76 2.87
N GLU A 65 -8.14 -13.42 3.24
CA GLU A 65 -9.33 -14.20 2.91
C GLU A 65 -10.05 -13.69 1.66
N GLY A 66 -9.48 -12.68 0.99
CA GLY A 66 -10.04 -12.09 -0.24
C GLY A 66 -11.17 -11.09 0.01
N ARG A 67 -11.34 -10.60 1.25
CA ARG A 67 -12.36 -9.63 1.62
C ARG A 67 -11.79 -8.21 1.65
N LYS A 68 -12.64 -7.22 1.35
CA LYS A 68 -12.29 -5.82 1.60
C LYS A 68 -12.17 -5.56 3.10
N ALA A 69 -11.08 -4.95 3.51
CA ALA A 69 -10.82 -4.52 4.88
C ALA A 69 -10.37 -3.06 4.90
N ALA A 70 -10.62 -2.39 6.03
CA ALA A 70 -10.31 -0.99 6.21
C ALA A 70 -9.35 -0.76 7.38
N THR A 71 -8.51 0.28 7.28
CA THR A 71 -7.71 0.79 8.39
C THR A 71 -7.69 2.33 8.37
N LEU A 72 -7.71 2.95 9.56
CA LEU A 72 -7.43 4.38 9.74
C LEU A 72 -5.97 4.63 10.13
N ILE A 73 -5.20 3.57 10.40
CA ILE A 73 -3.76 3.66 10.60
C ILE A 73 -3.14 3.71 9.20
N PRO A 74 -2.47 4.81 8.82
CA PRO A 74 -1.92 4.94 7.47
C PRO A 74 -0.84 3.88 7.21
N PRO A 75 -0.88 3.18 6.07
CA PRO A 75 0.26 2.37 5.65
C PRO A 75 1.45 3.25 5.26
N LYS A 76 2.62 2.65 5.10
CA LYS A 76 3.86 3.34 4.70
C LYS A 76 3.88 3.73 3.22
N ALA A 77 3.03 3.10 2.42
CA ALA A 77 2.84 3.39 1.00
C ALA A 77 1.47 2.89 0.52
N LYS A 78 1.03 3.36 -0.63
CA LYS A 78 -0.19 2.94 -1.31
C LYS A 78 0.11 2.46 -2.73
N VAL A 79 -0.91 1.98 -3.42
CA VAL A 79 -0.80 1.54 -4.82
C VAL A 79 -0.32 2.69 -5.70
N ASN A 80 0.52 2.35 -6.69
CA ASN A 80 1.18 3.26 -7.62
C ASN A 80 2.24 4.19 -6.99
N GLU A 81 2.78 3.82 -5.84
CA GLU A 81 3.89 4.53 -5.22
C GLU A 81 5.16 3.67 -5.17
N VAL A 82 6.30 4.33 -5.26
CA VAL A 82 7.61 3.76 -4.92
C VAL A 82 7.93 4.12 -3.47
N ALA A 83 8.35 3.13 -2.67
CA ALA A 83 8.62 3.34 -1.25
C ALA A 83 9.81 2.51 -0.77
N TYR A 84 10.56 3.06 0.21
CA TYR A 84 11.72 2.42 0.84
C TYR A 84 11.28 1.59 2.04
N LEU A 85 11.10 0.27 1.82
CA LEU A 85 10.44 -0.64 2.76
C LEU A 85 11.37 -1.77 3.19
N LYS A 86 11.10 -2.32 4.39
CA LYS A 86 11.92 -3.37 5.01
C LYS A 86 11.44 -4.76 4.59
N VAL A 87 12.38 -5.61 4.20
CA VAL A 87 12.15 -7.06 4.01
C VAL A 87 12.10 -7.75 5.36
N VAL A 88 11.00 -8.45 5.65
CA VAL A 88 10.75 -9.07 6.96
C VAL A 88 10.78 -10.59 6.93
N ALA A 89 10.52 -11.21 5.77
CA ALA A 89 10.56 -12.67 5.63
C ALA A 89 10.84 -13.12 4.20
N HIS A 90 11.30 -14.36 4.08
CA HIS A 90 11.40 -15.11 2.82
C HIS A 90 10.59 -16.39 2.92
N THR A 91 9.94 -16.78 1.84
CA THR A 91 9.16 -18.00 1.73
C THR A 91 9.38 -18.66 0.37
N LYS A 92 8.72 -19.80 0.14
CA LYS A 92 8.76 -20.51 -1.15
C LYS A 92 8.11 -19.75 -2.32
N ILE A 93 7.37 -18.67 -2.06
CA ILE A 93 6.66 -17.91 -3.09
C ILE A 93 7.26 -16.51 -3.35
N GLY A 94 8.18 -16.07 -2.49
CA GLY A 94 8.82 -14.77 -2.59
C GLY A 94 9.25 -14.20 -1.26
N SER A 95 9.54 -12.92 -1.27
CA SER A 95 9.88 -12.14 -0.07
C SER A 95 8.65 -11.38 0.43
N PHE A 96 8.62 -11.06 1.72
CA PHE A 96 7.58 -10.24 2.32
C PHE A 96 8.17 -8.95 2.86
N ILE A 97 7.46 -7.84 2.65
CA ILE A 97 7.85 -6.51 3.08
C ILE A 97 6.80 -5.88 3.98
N ASP A 98 7.27 -5.13 4.97
CA ASP A 98 6.44 -4.42 5.94
C ASP A 98 5.95 -3.08 5.36
N ILE A 99 4.68 -3.02 5.01
CA ILE A 99 3.99 -1.82 4.57
C ILE A 99 3.22 -1.10 5.70
N GLY A 100 3.27 -1.61 6.92
CA GLY A 100 2.54 -1.05 8.06
C GLY A 100 1.08 -1.51 8.18
N LEU A 101 0.65 -2.49 7.40
CA LEU A 101 -0.64 -3.17 7.54
C LEU A 101 -0.53 -4.35 8.52
N GLN A 102 -1.65 -4.99 8.86
CA GLN A 102 -1.66 -6.17 9.73
C GLN A 102 -0.87 -7.34 9.15
N LYS A 103 -0.75 -7.42 7.83
CA LYS A 103 0.02 -8.43 7.12
C LYS A 103 0.96 -7.77 6.14
N ASP A 104 2.15 -8.34 6.08
CA ASP A 104 3.16 -7.96 5.11
C ASP A 104 2.71 -8.29 3.71
N ILE A 105 3.18 -7.54 2.72
CA ILE A 105 2.85 -7.76 1.31
C ILE A 105 3.93 -8.55 0.60
N LEU A 106 3.50 -9.31 -0.41
CA LEU A 106 4.36 -10.21 -1.17
C LEU A 106 5.14 -9.46 -2.26
N VAL A 107 6.43 -9.76 -2.35
CA VAL A 107 7.28 -9.52 -3.53
C VAL A 107 7.51 -10.87 -4.18
N PRO A 108 6.76 -11.25 -5.23
CA PRO A 108 6.92 -12.54 -5.89
C PRO A 108 8.33 -12.73 -6.46
N PHE A 109 8.83 -13.96 -6.57
CA PHE A 109 10.14 -14.22 -7.18
C PHE A 109 10.29 -13.60 -8.57
N LYS A 110 9.23 -13.62 -9.38
CA LYS A 110 9.22 -13.05 -10.74
C LYS A 110 9.28 -11.51 -10.77
N ALA A 111 8.98 -10.88 -9.63
CA ALA A 111 8.96 -9.42 -9.47
C ALA A 111 10.25 -8.89 -8.81
N LYS A 112 11.25 -9.76 -8.58
CA LYS A 112 12.56 -9.38 -8.08
C LYS A 112 13.56 -9.26 -9.24
N THR A 113 14.28 -8.16 -9.31
CA THR A 113 15.38 -7.94 -10.26
C THR A 113 16.75 -8.22 -9.64
N TYR A 114 16.81 -8.35 -8.30
CA TYR A 114 18.02 -8.67 -7.53
C TYR A 114 17.65 -9.38 -6.22
N ASP A 115 18.65 -9.92 -5.52
CA ASP A 115 18.43 -10.60 -4.25
C ASP A 115 18.14 -9.61 -3.13
N LEU A 116 17.20 -10.01 -2.28
CA LEU A 116 16.75 -9.24 -1.13
C LEU A 116 17.22 -9.93 0.16
N GLU A 117 17.74 -9.17 1.11
CA GLU A 117 18.15 -9.67 2.42
C GLU A 117 17.14 -9.30 3.49
N LYS A 118 16.77 -10.27 4.34
CA LYS A 118 15.90 -10.03 5.48
C LYS A 118 16.52 -9.01 6.43
N GLY A 119 15.70 -8.06 6.86
CA GLY A 119 16.10 -6.99 7.76
C GLY A 119 16.56 -5.72 7.06
N HIS A 120 16.94 -5.78 5.77
CA HIS A 120 17.35 -4.64 4.97
C HIS A 120 16.16 -3.95 4.31
N ARG A 121 16.37 -2.70 3.88
CA ARG A 121 15.38 -1.89 3.18
C ARG A 121 15.80 -1.72 1.72
N TYR A 122 14.78 -1.73 0.86
CA TYR A 122 14.95 -1.54 -0.58
C TYR A 122 13.80 -0.70 -1.11
N LEU A 123 13.94 -0.15 -2.31
CA LEU A 123 12.85 0.52 -3.02
C LEU A 123 11.94 -0.52 -3.69
N PHE A 124 10.64 -0.34 -3.51
CA PHE A 124 9.61 -1.18 -4.11
C PHE A 124 8.52 -0.32 -4.71
N TYR A 125 8.06 -0.69 -5.90
CA TYR A 125 6.81 -0.19 -6.44
C TYR A 125 5.66 -1.06 -5.98
N ILE A 126 4.59 -0.42 -5.49
CA ILE A 126 3.40 -1.09 -4.94
C ILE A 126 2.30 -1.16 -6.00
N TYR A 127 1.77 -2.36 -6.24
CA TYR A 127 0.72 -2.60 -7.22
C TYR A 127 -0.35 -3.57 -6.70
N LEU A 128 -1.46 -3.70 -7.42
CA LEU A 128 -2.45 -4.76 -7.18
C LEU A 128 -2.17 -5.96 -8.07
N ASP A 129 -2.10 -7.14 -7.48
CA ASP A 129 -2.00 -8.38 -8.23
C ASP A 129 -3.33 -8.75 -8.91
N LYS A 130 -3.34 -9.88 -9.65
CA LYS A 130 -4.55 -10.36 -10.37
C LYS A 130 -5.73 -10.68 -9.46
N THR A 131 -5.50 -10.84 -8.15
CA THR A 131 -6.54 -11.09 -7.14
C THR A 131 -7.01 -9.82 -6.44
N GLY A 132 -6.45 -8.66 -6.83
CA GLY A 132 -6.72 -7.36 -6.21
C GLY A 132 -6.00 -7.13 -4.89
N ARG A 133 -5.07 -8.01 -4.49
CA ARG A 133 -4.25 -7.83 -3.28
C ARG A 133 -3.05 -6.96 -3.58
N LEU A 134 -2.59 -6.26 -2.54
CA LEU A 134 -1.33 -5.53 -2.59
C LEU A 134 -0.15 -6.48 -2.80
N ALA A 135 0.70 -6.12 -3.74
CA ALA A 135 1.98 -6.78 -4.02
C ALA A 135 3.02 -5.73 -4.37
N ALA A 136 4.29 -6.13 -4.44
CA ALA A 136 5.36 -5.21 -4.75
C ALA A 136 6.40 -5.82 -5.72
N THR A 137 7.15 -4.93 -6.39
CA THR A 137 8.24 -5.29 -7.29
C THR A 137 9.46 -4.43 -7.01
N THR A 138 10.66 -4.97 -7.27
CA THR A 138 11.91 -4.20 -7.29
C THR A 138 12.20 -3.58 -8.65
N ASP A 139 11.44 -3.92 -9.69
CA ASP A 139 11.53 -3.30 -11.02
C ASP A 139 10.81 -1.94 -10.98
N ILE A 140 11.54 -0.92 -10.55
CA ILE A 140 11.00 0.42 -10.30
C ILE A 140 11.29 1.42 -11.42
N ASP A 141 12.21 1.15 -12.34
CA ASP A 141 12.73 2.13 -13.32
C ASP A 141 11.62 2.77 -14.15
N GLN A 142 10.63 1.99 -14.58
CA GLN A 142 9.50 2.46 -15.37
C GLN A 142 8.50 3.34 -14.58
N TYR A 143 8.63 3.39 -13.26
CA TYR A 143 7.75 4.15 -12.36
C TYR A 143 8.40 5.40 -11.78
N LEU A 144 9.69 5.61 -12.09
CA LEU A 144 10.41 6.82 -11.74
C LEU A 144 10.22 7.87 -12.82
N THR A 145 10.25 9.13 -12.42
CA THR A 145 10.21 10.26 -13.35
C THR A 145 11.55 10.98 -13.34
N THR A 146 11.93 11.50 -14.49
CA THR A 146 13.08 12.43 -14.62
C THR A 146 12.64 13.89 -14.55
N ASP A 147 11.33 14.13 -14.33
CA ASP A 147 10.80 15.48 -14.16
C ASP A 147 11.15 16.02 -12.77
N HIS A 148 12.11 16.93 -12.72
CA HIS A 148 12.60 17.55 -11.50
C HIS A 148 13.00 19.01 -11.74
N ASN A 149 12.96 19.81 -10.68
CA ASN A 149 13.31 21.24 -10.70
C ASN A 149 14.72 21.49 -10.08
N TYR A 150 15.63 20.49 -10.10
CA TYR A 150 16.96 20.65 -9.55
C TYR A 150 17.88 21.37 -10.56
N ASN A 151 18.78 22.21 -10.02
CA ASN A 151 19.80 22.93 -10.77
C ASN A 151 21.18 22.40 -10.39
N ILE A 152 22.17 22.66 -11.26
CA ILE A 152 23.57 22.35 -10.97
C ILE A 152 24.01 23.13 -9.72
N GLY A 153 24.50 22.41 -8.71
CA GLY A 153 24.90 22.96 -7.41
C GLY A 153 23.89 22.79 -6.30
N ASP A 154 22.68 22.32 -6.60
CA ASP A 154 21.70 21.98 -5.57
C ASP A 154 22.15 20.77 -4.75
N SER A 155 21.90 20.79 -3.44
CA SER A 155 22.09 19.65 -2.55
C SER A 155 20.80 18.87 -2.45
N VAL A 156 20.84 17.58 -2.78
CA VAL A 156 19.67 16.68 -2.73
C VAL A 156 19.96 15.47 -1.87
N GLU A 157 18.93 14.93 -1.24
CA GLU A 157 18.97 13.65 -0.55
C GLU A 157 18.28 12.60 -1.42
N GLY A 158 18.92 11.47 -1.64
CA GLY A 158 18.40 10.41 -2.49
C GLY A 158 18.88 9.03 -2.07
N ILE A 159 18.22 7.99 -2.61
CA ILE A 159 18.55 6.59 -2.36
C ILE A 159 19.24 6.02 -3.59
N VAL A 160 20.46 5.50 -3.44
CA VAL A 160 21.12 4.73 -4.49
C VAL A 160 20.46 3.36 -4.57
N TYR A 161 19.86 3.04 -5.72
CA TYR A 161 19.15 1.79 -5.93
C TYR A 161 19.80 0.88 -7.00
N GLY A 162 20.85 1.35 -7.67
CA GLY A 162 21.60 0.58 -8.65
C GLY A 162 22.76 1.34 -9.25
N PHE A 163 23.47 0.67 -10.16
CA PHE A 163 24.57 1.24 -10.93
C PHE A 163 24.41 0.89 -12.41
N GLN A 164 24.72 1.84 -13.27
CA GLN A 164 24.78 1.61 -14.71
C GLN A 164 26.10 0.90 -15.09
N THR A 165 26.17 0.41 -16.33
CA THR A 165 27.36 -0.28 -16.86
C THR A 165 28.65 0.57 -16.83
N ASN A 166 28.51 1.90 -16.81
CA ASN A 166 29.60 2.87 -16.68
C ASN A 166 29.92 3.22 -15.22
N ASN A 167 29.41 2.48 -14.24
CA ASN A 167 29.52 2.71 -12.81
C ASN A 167 28.85 4.01 -12.28
N SER A 168 28.03 4.69 -13.07
CA SER A 168 27.23 5.80 -12.56
C SER A 168 26.14 5.29 -11.63
N ALA A 169 26.02 5.91 -10.44
CA ALA A 169 24.98 5.55 -9.47
C ALA A 169 23.61 6.00 -9.99
N MET A 170 22.63 5.10 -9.87
CA MET A 170 21.22 5.40 -10.10
C MET A 170 20.60 5.81 -8.75
N VAL A 171 20.10 7.05 -8.70
CA VAL A 171 19.58 7.68 -7.47
C VAL A 171 18.12 8.09 -7.68
N CYS A 172 17.31 7.88 -6.66
CA CYS A 172 15.88 8.23 -6.64
C CYS A 172 15.55 9.01 -5.35
#